data_4e03ef542c0a70a24c4a4ed102a7a455
#
_entry.id   4e03ef542c0a70a24c4a4ed102a7a455
#
_cell.length_a   1.000
_cell.length_b   1.000
_cell.length_c   1.000
_cell.angle_alpha   90.00
_cell.angle_beta   90.00
_cell.angle_gamma   90.00
#
_symmetry.space_group_name_H-M   'P 1'
#
loop_
_entity.id
_entity.type
_entity.pdbx_description
1 polymer ?
#
loop_
_entity_poly.entity_id
_entity_poly.type
_entity_poly.pdbx_seq_one_letter_code
_entity_poly.pdbx_strand_id
1 'polypeptide(L)'
;MQCSKCPRNAIVFQSYSGLHLCDQHVAEDVKAKAKKMIRAHQWLRYGDHISVALSDNKSAALLYFLKQLTAERRDIRISAITINQESTGFNINSHAKRIAELLDTECFTGSSEDESVTVFDTISQKAKDPTMSVYCHPHRCLPLDKVAQQHGVTKIALGITLDDAACAVLESVIRGDVERLGFKHCVETIPRISPFISVTAAEVSLYAAHCGFKNEPAISPDLGDGLHKDTVALLDRFTNNHPATKYALMNLGKNLAGFPGGISGLIRACEWLQKKPAVVL
;
A
#
# COMPACT_ATOMS: atom_id res chain seq x y z
N MET A 1 18.76 20.26 -14.83
CA MET A 1 18.91 20.80 -13.46
C MET A 1 19.81 19.88 -12.64
N GLN A 2 20.56 20.45 -11.69
CA GLN A 2 21.48 19.72 -10.84
C GLN A 2 20.75 19.17 -9.58
N CYS A 3 21.20 18.06 -9.07
CA CYS A 3 20.65 17.47 -7.84
C CYS A 3 20.91 18.40 -6.64
N SER A 4 19.93 18.58 -5.76
CA SER A 4 20.06 19.42 -4.56
C SER A 4 21.07 18.88 -3.53
N LYS A 5 21.49 17.61 -3.67
CA LYS A 5 22.38 16.94 -2.71
C LYS A 5 23.76 16.59 -3.29
N CYS A 6 23.96 16.67 -4.62
CA CYS A 6 25.25 16.33 -5.25
C CYS A 6 25.34 16.95 -6.65
N PRO A 7 26.53 16.93 -7.30
CA PRO A 7 26.73 17.54 -8.63
C PRO A 7 26.12 16.76 -9.80
N ARG A 8 25.46 15.62 -9.59
CA ARG A 8 24.81 14.84 -10.65
C ARG A 8 23.54 15.51 -11.16
N ASN A 9 23.13 15.15 -12.38
CA ASN A 9 21.87 15.62 -12.94
C ASN A 9 20.69 15.05 -12.15
N ALA A 10 19.71 15.92 -11.85
CA ALA A 10 18.46 15.50 -11.25
C ALA A 10 17.57 14.81 -12.28
N ILE A 11 16.87 13.78 -11.85
CA ILE A 11 15.88 13.03 -12.65
C ILE A 11 14.44 13.31 -12.22
N VAL A 12 14.24 13.89 -11.03
CA VAL A 12 12.92 14.20 -10.49
C VAL A 12 12.96 15.49 -9.67
N PHE A 13 11.83 16.20 -9.70
CA PHE A 13 11.54 17.30 -8.80
C PHE A 13 10.43 16.88 -7.83
N GLN A 14 10.74 16.90 -6.54
CA GLN A 14 9.78 16.64 -5.47
C GLN A 14 9.06 17.93 -5.09
N SER A 15 7.88 18.18 -5.64
CA SER A 15 7.11 19.41 -5.43
C SER A 15 6.77 19.68 -3.95
N TYR A 16 6.55 18.63 -3.15
CA TYR A 16 6.24 18.74 -1.72
C TYR A 16 7.45 19.10 -0.84
N SER A 17 8.68 18.90 -1.30
CA SER A 17 9.92 19.24 -0.57
C SER A 17 10.72 20.35 -1.25
N GLY A 18 10.43 20.67 -2.51
CA GLY A 18 11.18 21.63 -3.32
C GLY A 18 12.55 21.11 -3.79
N LEU A 19 12.85 19.79 -3.64
CA LEU A 19 14.16 19.23 -3.96
C LEU A 19 14.20 18.64 -5.36
N HIS A 20 15.30 18.89 -6.05
CA HIS A 20 15.70 18.18 -7.26
C HIS A 20 16.61 17.00 -6.88
N LEU A 21 16.27 15.78 -7.24
CA LEU A 21 17.01 14.59 -6.84
C LEU A 21 17.51 13.79 -8.05
N CYS A 22 18.76 13.31 -7.97
CA CYS A 22 19.30 12.32 -8.90
C CYS A 22 18.83 10.90 -8.50
N ASP A 23 19.06 9.94 -9.35
CA ASP A 23 18.70 8.53 -9.18
C ASP A 23 19.10 7.96 -7.80
N GLN A 24 20.35 8.13 -7.40
CA GLN A 24 20.83 7.66 -6.10
C GLN A 24 20.12 8.34 -4.93
N HIS A 25 19.93 9.66 -4.97
CA HIS A 25 19.29 10.38 -3.85
C HIS A 25 17.78 10.15 -3.78
N VAL A 26 17.11 9.82 -4.89
CA VAL A 26 15.73 9.29 -4.85
C VAL A 26 15.72 7.95 -4.13
N ALA A 27 16.60 7.02 -4.49
CA ALA A 27 16.69 5.71 -3.86
C ALA A 27 16.97 5.81 -2.35
N GLU A 28 17.88 6.70 -1.94
CA GLU A 28 18.17 6.97 -0.53
C GLU A 28 16.97 7.56 0.22
N ASP A 29 16.23 8.48 -0.40
CA ASP A 29 15.05 9.12 0.18
C ASP A 29 13.92 8.10 0.39
N VAL A 30 13.64 7.27 -0.62
CA VAL A 30 12.67 6.17 -0.51
C VAL A 30 13.04 5.22 0.64
N LYS A 31 14.29 4.78 0.71
CA LYS A 31 14.78 3.92 1.79
C LYS A 31 14.64 4.60 3.16
N ALA A 32 14.95 5.89 3.27
CA ALA A 32 14.85 6.64 4.52
C ALA A 32 13.39 6.75 5.00
N LYS A 33 12.45 7.08 4.12
CA LYS A 33 11.01 7.15 4.40
C LYS A 33 10.46 5.78 4.82
N ALA A 34 10.79 4.72 4.08
CA ALA A 34 10.36 3.36 4.41
C ALA A 34 10.90 2.91 5.79
N LYS A 35 12.20 3.14 6.07
CA LYS A 35 12.79 2.87 7.40
C LYS A 35 12.12 3.65 8.51
N LYS A 36 11.76 4.93 8.26
CA LYS A 36 11.02 5.76 9.23
C LYS A 36 9.65 5.15 9.55
N MET A 37 8.91 4.69 8.54
CA MET A 37 7.60 4.03 8.73
C MET A 37 7.73 2.72 9.53
N ILE A 38 8.70 1.88 9.17
CA ILE A 38 8.95 0.62 9.89
C ILE A 38 9.24 0.87 11.37
N ARG A 39 10.09 1.86 11.68
CA ARG A 39 10.44 2.21 13.07
C ARG A 39 9.25 2.80 13.83
N ALA A 40 8.51 3.71 13.22
CA ALA A 40 7.36 4.38 13.86
C ALA A 40 6.27 3.38 14.27
N HIS A 41 6.09 2.30 13.50
CA HIS A 41 5.08 1.29 13.76
C HIS A 41 5.65 -0.02 14.35
N GLN A 42 6.95 -0.10 14.59
CA GLN A 42 7.64 -1.30 15.11
C GLN A 42 7.27 -2.58 14.33
N TRP A 43 7.27 -2.49 13.00
CA TRP A 43 6.82 -3.58 12.12
C TRP A 43 7.77 -4.77 12.06
N LEU A 44 9.06 -4.60 12.38
CA LEU A 44 10.07 -5.66 12.36
C LEU A 44 10.41 -6.08 13.79
N ARG A 45 9.95 -7.26 14.20
CA ARG A 45 10.21 -7.84 15.52
C ARG A 45 11.09 -9.09 15.40
N TYR A 46 11.65 -9.50 16.52
CA TYR A 46 12.39 -10.75 16.62
C TYR A 46 11.49 -11.94 16.26
N GLY A 47 11.99 -12.87 15.44
CA GLY A 47 11.28 -14.06 15.02
C GLY A 47 10.23 -13.86 13.93
N ASP A 48 10.11 -12.65 13.34
CA ASP A 48 9.14 -12.41 12.28
C ASP A 48 9.46 -13.21 11.01
N HIS A 49 8.43 -13.79 10.41
CA HIS A 49 8.41 -14.26 9.04
C HIS A 49 7.52 -13.33 8.21
N ILE A 50 8.12 -12.50 7.36
CA ILE A 50 7.43 -11.49 6.57
C ILE A 50 7.37 -11.94 5.12
N SER A 51 6.17 -12.06 4.57
CA SER A 51 5.96 -12.39 3.16
C SER A 51 5.50 -11.15 2.38
N VAL A 52 6.18 -10.86 1.26
CA VAL A 52 5.81 -9.75 0.38
C VAL A 52 4.80 -10.25 -0.65
N ALA A 53 3.64 -9.60 -0.72
CA ALA A 53 2.65 -9.88 -1.76
C ALA A 53 3.15 -9.32 -3.11
N LEU A 54 3.60 -10.22 -3.99
CA LEU A 54 4.14 -9.87 -5.30
C LEU A 54 3.03 -9.78 -6.33
N SER A 55 2.92 -8.60 -6.96
CA SER A 55 1.98 -8.34 -8.04
C SER A 55 2.56 -7.45 -9.15
N ASP A 56 3.53 -6.60 -8.83
CA ASP A 56 4.07 -5.57 -9.71
C ASP A 56 5.50 -5.18 -9.33
N ASN A 57 6.07 -4.21 -10.06
CA ASN A 57 7.41 -3.70 -9.81
C ASN A 57 7.55 -2.97 -8.46
N LYS A 58 6.48 -2.39 -7.93
CA LYS A 58 6.50 -1.73 -6.61
C LYS A 58 6.68 -2.76 -5.50
N SER A 59 5.99 -3.89 -5.61
CA SER A 59 6.14 -5.01 -4.67
C SER A 59 7.49 -5.71 -4.82
N ALA A 60 8.04 -5.81 -6.04
CA ALA A 60 9.40 -6.30 -6.28
C ALA A 60 10.45 -5.41 -5.60
N ALA A 61 10.33 -4.09 -5.75
CA ALA A 61 11.20 -3.12 -5.08
C ALA A 61 11.07 -3.21 -3.54
N LEU A 62 9.87 -3.48 -3.03
CA LEU A 62 9.65 -3.69 -1.59
C LEU A 62 10.34 -4.96 -1.10
N LEU A 63 10.25 -6.07 -1.85
CA LEU A 63 10.94 -7.32 -1.52
C LEU A 63 12.46 -7.10 -1.46
N TYR A 64 13.03 -6.46 -2.48
CA TYR A 64 14.45 -6.11 -2.51
C TYR A 64 14.85 -5.23 -1.32
N PHE A 65 14.06 -4.19 -1.02
CA PHE A 65 14.30 -3.31 0.12
C PHE A 65 14.30 -4.06 1.46
N LEU A 66 13.31 -4.93 1.70
CA LEU A 66 13.21 -5.69 2.94
C LEU A 66 14.36 -6.70 3.06
N LYS A 67 14.74 -7.39 1.99
CA LYS A 67 15.91 -8.29 1.99
C LYS A 67 17.18 -7.54 2.34
N GLN A 68 17.42 -6.39 1.73
CA GLN A 68 18.59 -5.57 2.08
C GLN A 68 18.55 -5.06 3.53
N LEU A 69 17.37 -4.65 4.00
CA LEU A 69 17.23 -4.13 5.35
C LEU A 69 17.47 -5.20 6.42
N THR A 70 17.14 -6.45 6.13
CA THR A 70 17.25 -7.59 7.06
C THR A 70 18.42 -8.51 6.75
N ALA A 71 19.33 -8.15 5.84
CA ALA A 71 20.43 -9.02 5.40
C ALA A 71 21.32 -9.52 6.55
N GLU A 72 21.53 -8.71 7.56
CA GLU A 72 22.34 -9.06 8.74
C GLU A 72 21.49 -9.69 9.88
N ARG A 73 20.17 -9.76 9.70
CA ARG A 73 19.23 -10.24 10.71
C ARG A 73 18.82 -11.69 10.43
N ARG A 74 19.46 -12.64 11.13
CA ARG A 74 19.13 -14.07 11.02
C ARG A 74 17.82 -14.46 11.70
N ASP A 75 17.28 -13.59 12.51
CA ASP A 75 16.03 -13.77 13.26
C ASP A 75 14.79 -13.39 12.47
N ILE A 76 14.93 -12.75 11.29
CA ILE A 76 13.83 -12.38 10.41
C ILE A 76 13.93 -13.16 9.10
N ARG A 77 12.84 -13.83 8.73
CA ARG A 77 12.70 -14.52 7.45
C ARG A 77 11.90 -13.64 6.49
N ILE A 78 12.40 -13.48 5.25
CA ILE A 78 11.68 -12.80 4.17
C ILE A 78 11.34 -13.83 3.11
N SER A 79 10.08 -13.82 2.67
CA SER A 79 9.56 -14.64 1.57
C SER A 79 8.68 -13.80 0.65
N ALA A 80 8.24 -14.39 -0.44
CA ALA A 80 7.27 -13.82 -1.36
C ALA A 80 5.97 -14.65 -1.35
N ILE A 81 4.86 -14.02 -1.65
CA ILE A 81 3.56 -14.67 -1.81
C ILE A 81 2.85 -14.10 -3.02
N THR A 82 2.23 -14.93 -3.82
CA THR A 82 1.42 -14.52 -4.96
C THR A 82 0.14 -15.34 -5.05
N ILE A 83 -0.93 -14.72 -5.57
CA ILE A 83 -2.20 -15.40 -5.79
C ILE A 83 -2.47 -15.46 -7.30
N ASN A 84 -2.75 -16.66 -7.79
CA ASN A 84 -3.16 -16.85 -9.16
C ASN A 84 -4.57 -16.32 -9.38
N GLN A 85 -4.72 -15.44 -10.36
CA GLN A 85 -6.00 -14.95 -10.85
C GLN A 85 -6.15 -15.41 -12.30
N GLU A 86 -6.87 -16.50 -12.53
CA GLU A 86 -7.06 -17.05 -13.89
C GLU A 86 -7.84 -16.13 -14.82
N SER A 87 -8.65 -15.23 -14.27
CA SER A 87 -9.53 -14.33 -15.02
C SER A 87 -8.81 -13.23 -15.80
N THR A 88 -7.51 -12.98 -15.57
CA THR A 88 -6.83 -11.80 -16.16
C THR A 88 -6.04 -12.08 -17.42
N GLY A 89 -5.95 -13.35 -17.87
CA GLY A 89 -5.16 -13.75 -19.05
C GLY A 89 -3.64 -13.47 -18.92
N PHE A 90 -3.20 -12.87 -17.82
CA PHE A 90 -1.80 -12.56 -17.54
C PHE A 90 -1.29 -13.46 -16.41
N ASN A 91 -0.19 -14.16 -16.65
CA ASN A 91 0.38 -15.10 -15.69
C ASN A 91 1.19 -14.34 -14.62
N ILE A 92 0.49 -13.76 -13.64
CA ILE A 92 1.10 -13.05 -12.50
C ILE A 92 2.12 -13.95 -11.77
N ASN A 93 1.82 -15.24 -11.71
CA ASN A 93 2.69 -16.20 -11.03
C ASN A 93 4.05 -16.36 -11.70
N SER A 94 4.13 -16.32 -13.03
CA SER A 94 5.42 -16.43 -13.73
C SER A 94 6.31 -15.22 -13.45
N HIS A 95 5.72 -14.02 -13.41
CA HIS A 95 6.43 -12.80 -13.07
C HIS A 95 6.91 -12.81 -11.61
N ALA A 96 6.02 -13.15 -10.67
CA ALA A 96 6.36 -13.24 -9.25
C ALA A 96 7.46 -14.27 -8.98
N LYS A 97 7.38 -15.46 -9.60
CA LYS A 97 8.40 -16.51 -9.47
C LYS A 97 9.75 -16.02 -10.00
N ARG A 98 9.77 -15.39 -11.18
CA ARG A 98 11.01 -14.84 -11.76
C ARG A 98 11.66 -13.80 -10.84
N ILE A 99 10.88 -12.91 -10.23
CA ILE A 99 11.41 -11.92 -9.29
C ILE A 99 11.94 -12.62 -8.03
N ALA A 100 11.22 -13.60 -7.51
CA ALA A 100 11.63 -14.34 -6.34
C ALA A 100 12.94 -15.13 -6.60
N GLU A 101 13.09 -15.74 -7.77
CA GLU A 101 14.32 -16.40 -8.23
C GLU A 101 15.48 -15.42 -8.36
N LEU A 102 15.27 -14.27 -9.02
CA LEU A 102 16.29 -13.21 -9.15
C LEU A 102 16.78 -12.70 -7.80
N LEU A 103 15.89 -12.69 -6.80
CA LEU A 103 16.21 -12.23 -5.45
C LEU A 103 16.58 -13.38 -4.51
N ASP A 104 16.74 -14.61 -4.99
CA ASP A 104 17.00 -15.78 -4.16
C ASP A 104 16.07 -15.80 -2.94
N THR A 105 14.75 -15.84 -3.20
CA THR A 105 13.70 -15.74 -2.19
C THR A 105 12.65 -16.80 -2.42
N GLU A 106 12.24 -17.48 -1.36
CA GLU A 106 11.15 -18.45 -1.40
C GLU A 106 9.83 -17.77 -1.79
N CYS A 107 9.07 -18.37 -2.73
CA CYS A 107 7.82 -17.83 -3.23
C CYS A 107 6.68 -18.83 -3.06
N PHE A 108 5.68 -18.48 -2.27
CA PHE A 108 4.47 -19.24 -2.08
C PHE A 108 3.39 -18.81 -3.06
N THR A 109 2.69 -19.77 -3.62
CA THR A 109 1.65 -19.54 -4.61
C THR A 109 0.32 -20.08 -4.10
N GLY A 110 -0.72 -19.26 -4.13
CA GLY A 110 -2.10 -19.67 -3.88
C GLY A 110 -2.99 -19.54 -5.10
N SER A 111 -4.14 -20.23 -5.08
CA SER A 111 -5.20 -20.05 -6.08
C SER A 111 -6.37 -19.29 -5.48
N SER A 112 -7.03 -18.46 -6.29
CA SER A 112 -8.28 -17.80 -5.89
C SER A 112 -9.49 -18.74 -5.92
N GLU A 113 -9.35 -19.93 -6.53
CA GLU A 113 -10.44 -20.92 -6.72
C GLU A 113 -10.61 -21.91 -5.58
N ASP A 114 -9.82 -21.81 -4.52
CA ASP A 114 -9.91 -22.71 -3.39
C ASP A 114 -11.30 -22.60 -2.73
N GLU A 115 -12.06 -23.72 -2.70
CA GLU A 115 -13.51 -23.86 -2.37
C GLU A 115 -13.99 -23.20 -1.06
N SER A 116 -13.08 -22.77 -0.19
CA SER A 116 -13.42 -22.04 1.03
C SER A 116 -13.92 -20.59 0.79
N VAL A 117 -13.85 -20.10 -0.45
CA VAL A 117 -14.35 -18.77 -0.85
C VAL A 117 -15.87 -18.77 -1.02
N THR A 118 -16.50 -19.94 -1.23
CA THR A 118 -17.94 -20.08 -1.53
C THR A 118 -18.87 -19.59 -0.41
N VAL A 119 -18.48 -19.66 0.84
CA VAL A 119 -19.30 -19.16 1.97
C VAL A 119 -19.25 -17.63 2.04
N PHE A 120 -18.11 -17.03 1.64
CA PHE A 120 -17.96 -15.57 1.59
C PHE A 120 -18.57 -14.97 0.31
N ASP A 121 -18.60 -15.72 -0.79
CA ASP A 121 -19.34 -15.33 -2.01
C ASP A 121 -20.82 -15.10 -1.73
N THR A 122 -21.41 -15.87 -0.83
CA THR A 122 -22.83 -15.69 -0.46
C THR A 122 -23.07 -14.40 0.34
N ILE A 123 -22.08 -13.95 1.10
CA ILE A 123 -22.14 -12.67 1.83
C ILE A 123 -21.78 -11.52 0.89
N SER A 124 -20.79 -11.71 0.00
CA SER A 124 -20.34 -10.70 -0.97
C SER A 124 -21.29 -10.57 -2.16
N GLN A 125 -22.07 -11.61 -2.52
CA GLN A 125 -23.12 -11.52 -3.56
C GLN A 125 -24.33 -10.67 -3.08
N LYS A 126 -24.53 -10.52 -1.78
CA LYS A 126 -25.48 -9.52 -1.24
C LYS A 126 -24.89 -8.10 -1.26
N ALA A 127 -23.57 -7.95 -1.23
CA ALA A 127 -22.86 -6.72 -1.50
C ALA A 127 -22.36 -6.74 -2.96
N LYS A 128 -23.28 -6.68 -3.92
CA LYS A 128 -23.00 -6.46 -5.35
C LYS A 128 -22.46 -5.04 -5.55
N ASP A 129 -21.36 -4.72 -4.91
CA ASP A 129 -20.69 -3.46 -5.10
C ASP A 129 -19.39 -3.72 -5.86
N PRO A 130 -19.36 -3.55 -7.21
CA PRO A 130 -18.16 -3.70 -8.02
C PRO A 130 -17.10 -2.65 -7.69
N THR A 131 -17.36 -1.83 -6.68
CA THR A 131 -16.68 -0.58 -6.36
C THR A 131 -15.68 -0.69 -5.21
N MET A 132 -15.33 -1.91 -4.76
CA MET A 132 -14.31 -2.08 -3.73
C MET A 132 -12.93 -1.67 -4.25
N SER A 133 -12.27 -0.78 -3.53
CA SER A 133 -10.90 -0.35 -3.80
C SER A 133 -10.00 -1.56 -4.11
N VAL A 134 -9.19 -1.44 -5.15
CA VAL A 134 -8.24 -2.47 -5.63
C VAL A 134 -7.35 -3.02 -4.52
N TYR A 135 -7.19 -2.26 -3.43
CA TYR A 135 -6.29 -2.57 -2.31
C TYR A 135 -6.93 -3.39 -1.17
N CYS A 136 -8.26 -3.41 -1.09
CA CYS A 136 -9.00 -4.08 -0.02
C CYS A 136 -10.07 -5.05 -0.54
N HIS A 137 -9.82 -5.68 -1.68
CA HIS A 137 -10.79 -6.65 -2.21
C HIS A 137 -10.74 -7.94 -1.38
N PRO A 138 -11.86 -8.41 -0.78
CA PRO A 138 -11.90 -9.64 0.02
C PRO A 138 -11.37 -10.85 -0.75
N HIS A 139 -11.62 -10.92 -2.06
CA HIS A 139 -11.12 -11.98 -2.94
C HIS A 139 -9.59 -12.04 -3.03
N ARG A 140 -8.86 -10.98 -2.64
CA ARG A 140 -7.40 -10.99 -2.58
C ARG A 140 -6.89 -11.22 -1.16
N CYS A 141 -7.57 -10.67 -0.16
CA CYS A 141 -7.09 -10.75 1.23
C CYS A 141 -7.20 -12.15 1.80
N LEU A 142 -8.32 -12.84 1.60
CA LEU A 142 -8.56 -14.18 2.15
C LEU A 142 -7.60 -15.24 1.60
N PRO A 143 -7.38 -15.37 0.26
CA PRO A 143 -6.40 -16.31 -0.26
C PRO A 143 -4.98 -16.02 0.22
N LEU A 144 -4.59 -14.74 0.34
CA LEU A 144 -3.29 -14.37 0.89
C LEU A 144 -3.14 -14.81 2.33
N ASP A 145 -4.15 -14.61 3.18
CA ASP A 145 -4.12 -15.03 4.57
C ASP A 145 -4.02 -16.53 4.74
N LYS A 146 -4.77 -17.30 3.93
CA LYS A 146 -4.75 -18.77 3.95
C LYS A 146 -3.35 -19.30 3.63
N VAL A 147 -2.77 -18.86 2.51
CA VAL A 147 -1.41 -19.27 2.11
C VAL A 147 -0.38 -18.84 3.15
N ALA A 148 -0.50 -17.62 3.66
CA ALA A 148 0.41 -17.08 4.66
C ALA A 148 0.37 -17.91 5.97
N GLN A 149 -0.83 -18.32 6.43
CA GLN A 149 -1.00 -19.19 7.60
C GLN A 149 -0.37 -20.56 7.39
N GLN A 150 -0.57 -21.19 6.21
CA GLN A 150 0.01 -22.49 5.89
C GLN A 150 1.54 -22.50 5.96
N HIS A 151 2.17 -21.36 5.70
CA HIS A 151 3.64 -21.23 5.69
C HIS A 151 4.20 -20.50 6.92
N GLY A 152 3.39 -20.31 7.97
CA GLY A 152 3.83 -19.68 9.23
C GLY A 152 4.28 -18.22 9.07
N VAL A 153 3.69 -17.50 8.12
CA VAL A 153 3.94 -16.06 7.91
C VAL A 153 3.31 -15.28 9.04
N THR A 154 4.07 -14.38 9.66
CA THR A 154 3.60 -13.55 10.77
C THR A 154 3.08 -12.20 10.31
N LYS A 155 3.54 -11.71 9.15
CA LYS A 155 3.11 -10.43 8.57
C LYS A 155 3.17 -10.49 7.05
N ILE A 156 2.23 -9.80 6.38
CA ILE A 156 2.25 -9.62 4.93
C ILE A 156 2.63 -8.18 4.61
N ALA A 157 3.66 -8.00 3.79
CA ALA A 157 4.09 -6.68 3.30
C ALA A 157 3.44 -6.38 1.96
N LEU A 158 2.84 -5.19 1.85
CA LEU A 158 2.14 -4.70 0.65
C LEU A 158 2.89 -3.52 0.04
N GLY A 159 3.00 -3.49 -1.29
CA GLY A 159 3.61 -2.41 -2.06
C GLY A 159 2.74 -1.15 -2.18
N ILE A 160 1.91 -0.85 -1.17
CA ILE A 160 1.01 0.31 -1.14
C ILE A 160 1.84 1.60 -1.02
N THR A 161 1.55 2.56 -1.89
CA THR A 161 2.19 3.88 -1.94
C THR A 161 1.32 4.98 -1.32
N LEU A 162 1.86 6.19 -1.24
CA LEU A 162 1.12 7.37 -0.79
C LEU A 162 -0.07 7.68 -1.71
N ASP A 163 0.11 7.47 -3.02
CA ASP A 163 -0.93 7.69 -4.03
C ASP A 163 -2.09 6.73 -3.82
N ASP A 164 -1.78 5.45 -3.61
CA ASP A 164 -2.76 4.41 -3.35
C ASP A 164 -3.57 4.70 -2.07
N ALA A 165 -2.88 5.10 -0.99
CA ALA A 165 -3.53 5.43 0.27
C ALA A 165 -4.40 6.69 0.17
N ALA A 166 -3.92 7.74 -0.51
CA ALA A 166 -4.68 8.97 -0.71
C ALA A 166 -5.92 8.74 -1.59
N CYS A 167 -5.77 7.93 -2.66
CA CYS A 167 -6.88 7.55 -3.54
C CYS A 167 -7.96 6.78 -2.76
N ALA A 168 -7.58 5.78 -1.96
CA ALA A 168 -8.51 5.00 -1.16
C ALA A 168 -9.32 5.87 -0.17
N VAL A 169 -8.66 6.84 0.47
CA VAL A 169 -9.34 7.80 1.37
C VAL A 169 -10.31 8.68 0.59
N LEU A 170 -9.89 9.24 -0.55
CA LEU A 170 -10.72 10.12 -1.36
C LEU A 170 -11.94 9.37 -1.94
N GLU A 171 -11.74 8.15 -2.45
CA GLU A 171 -12.85 7.29 -2.90
C GLU A 171 -13.85 7.01 -1.80
N SER A 172 -13.37 6.71 -0.58
CA SER A 172 -14.24 6.47 0.57
C SER A 172 -15.07 7.71 0.92
N VAL A 173 -14.48 8.91 0.82
CA VAL A 173 -15.20 10.19 1.00
C VAL A 173 -16.25 10.38 -0.09
N ILE A 174 -15.90 10.18 -1.36
CA ILE A 174 -16.81 10.36 -2.50
C ILE A 174 -18.00 9.39 -2.41
N ARG A 175 -17.78 8.17 -1.95
CA ARG A 175 -18.82 7.15 -1.76
C ARG A 175 -19.64 7.35 -0.49
N GLY A 176 -19.21 8.20 0.44
CA GLY A 176 -19.81 8.32 1.77
C GLY A 176 -19.56 7.08 2.65
N ASP A 177 -18.56 6.28 2.32
CA ASP A 177 -18.22 5.04 3.03
C ASP A 177 -17.27 5.33 4.19
N VAL A 178 -17.87 5.67 5.30
CA VAL A 178 -17.19 6.02 6.54
C VAL A 178 -16.37 4.86 7.11
N GLU A 179 -16.87 3.66 6.94
CA GLU A 179 -16.21 2.47 7.44
C GLU A 179 -14.90 2.24 6.72
N ARG A 180 -14.78 2.53 5.46
CA ARG A 180 -13.56 2.44 4.67
C ARG A 180 -12.54 3.53 4.96
N LEU A 181 -12.94 4.68 5.44
CA LEU A 181 -12.02 5.78 5.75
C LEU A 181 -10.92 5.38 6.76
N GLY A 182 -11.18 4.39 7.60
CA GLY A 182 -10.26 3.94 8.64
C GLY A 182 -9.35 2.76 8.27
N PHE A 183 -9.26 2.33 7.01
CA PHE A 183 -8.49 1.14 6.58
C PHE A 183 -8.85 -0.17 7.32
N LYS A 184 -10.07 -0.28 7.89
CA LYS A 184 -10.49 -1.39 8.77
C LYS A 184 -11.33 -2.50 8.10
N HIS A 185 -11.29 -2.63 6.77
CA HIS A 185 -12.33 -3.39 6.04
C HIS A 185 -12.08 -4.87 5.78
N CYS A 186 -10.85 -5.35 5.95
CA CYS A 186 -10.62 -6.78 5.88
C CYS A 186 -10.57 -7.33 7.29
N VAL A 187 -11.27 -8.44 7.54
CA VAL A 187 -10.98 -9.29 8.70
C VAL A 187 -9.60 -9.89 8.42
N GLU A 188 -8.55 -9.11 8.70
CA GLU A 188 -7.16 -9.54 8.54
C GLU A 188 -6.85 -10.50 9.66
N THR A 189 -6.55 -11.74 9.30
CA THR A 189 -6.05 -12.73 10.25
C THR A 189 -4.54 -12.59 10.47
N ILE A 190 -3.84 -12.07 9.46
CA ILE A 190 -2.40 -11.77 9.51
C ILE A 190 -2.18 -10.28 9.33
N PRO A 191 -1.41 -9.62 10.22
CA PRO A 191 -1.13 -8.18 10.14
C PRO A 191 -0.50 -7.78 8.81
N ARG A 192 -0.99 -6.66 8.24
CA ARG A 192 -0.43 -6.04 7.03
C ARG A 192 0.54 -4.93 7.39
N ILE A 193 1.63 -4.83 6.62
CA ILE A 193 2.58 -3.73 6.73
C ILE A 193 2.79 -3.08 5.36
N SER A 194 2.91 -1.77 5.31
CA SER A 194 3.06 -1.01 4.07
C SER A 194 4.20 0.02 4.19
N PRO A 195 5.47 -0.42 4.07
CA PRO A 195 6.62 0.45 4.26
C PRO A 195 6.67 1.66 3.31
N PHE A 196 6.11 1.55 2.10
CA PHE A 196 6.10 2.61 1.10
C PHE A 196 4.90 3.56 1.19
N ILE A 197 4.02 3.42 2.18
CA ILE A 197 2.78 4.22 2.31
C ILE A 197 3.02 5.74 2.40
N SER A 198 4.22 6.19 2.74
CA SER A 198 4.61 7.60 2.77
C SER A 198 5.46 8.04 1.58
N VAL A 199 5.59 7.19 0.55
CA VAL A 199 6.39 7.43 -0.66
C VAL A 199 5.45 7.50 -1.85
N THR A 200 5.65 8.45 -2.76
CA THR A 200 4.80 8.57 -3.95
C THR A 200 5.05 7.41 -4.92
N ALA A 201 4.03 7.06 -5.71
CA ALA A 201 4.13 5.99 -6.72
C ALA A 201 5.24 6.27 -7.74
N ALA A 202 5.43 7.52 -8.12
CA ALA A 202 6.52 7.94 -9.01
C ALA A 202 7.90 7.69 -8.40
N GLU A 203 8.10 8.02 -7.12
CA GLU A 203 9.38 7.77 -6.42
C GLU A 203 9.65 6.28 -6.25
N VAL A 204 8.61 5.48 -5.92
CA VAL A 204 8.76 4.01 -5.84
C VAL A 204 9.09 3.41 -7.20
N SER A 205 8.51 3.91 -8.29
CA SER A 205 8.82 3.46 -9.66
C SER A 205 10.27 3.79 -10.05
N LEU A 206 10.77 4.98 -9.70
CA LEU A 206 12.17 5.34 -9.88
C LEU A 206 13.10 4.46 -9.05
N TYR A 207 12.72 4.17 -7.81
CA TYR A 207 13.46 3.25 -6.95
C TYR A 207 13.47 1.82 -7.50
N ALA A 208 12.34 1.32 -8.01
CA ALA A 208 12.27 0.02 -8.67
C ALA A 208 13.20 -0.05 -9.89
N ALA A 209 13.21 1.01 -10.71
CA ALA A 209 14.11 1.13 -11.85
C ALA A 209 15.59 1.16 -11.43
N HIS A 210 15.93 1.86 -10.33
CA HIS A 210 17.26 1.88 -9.74
C HIS A 210 17.71 0.49 -9.26
N CYS A 211 16.78 -0.30 -8.73
CA CYS A 211 17.04 -1.69 -8.30
C CYS A 211 17.10 -2.71 -9.46
N GLY A 212 16.91 -2.27 -10.69
CA GLY A 212 16.96 -3.15 -11.87
C GLY A 212 15.62 -3.72 -12.31
N PHE A 213 14.51 -3.39 -11.62
CA PHE A 213 13.15 -3.82 -11.99
C PHE A 213 12.52 -2.86 -13.00
N LYS A 214 13.19 -2.73 -14.20
CA LYS A 214 12.70 -1.87 -15.27
C LYS A 214 11.68 -2.62 -16.13
N ASN A 215 10.62 -1.90 -16.53
CA ASN A 215 9.73 -2.21 -17.67
C ASN A 215 8.98 -3.54 -17.64
N GLU A 216 8.64 -4.03 -16.48
CA GLU A 216 7.55 -5.00 -16.45
C GLU A 216 6.24 -4.22 -16.54
N PRO A 217 5.32 -4.60 -17.45
CA PRO A 217 4.03 -3.95 -17.49
C PRO A 217 3.43 -4.01 -16.09
N ALA A 218 3.04 -2.88 -15.56
CA ALA A 218 2.28 -2.86 -14.33
C ALA A 218 1.07 -3.77 -14.55
N ILE A 219 1.05 -4.93 -13.92
CA ILE A 219 -0.07 -5.85 -13.94
C ILE A 219 -1.10 -5.24 -12.98
N SER A 220 -1.59 -4.10 -13.34
CA SER A 220 -2.89 -3.65 -12.91
C SER A 220 -3.83 -4.11 -14.00
N PRO A 221 -4.57 -5.20 -13.82
CA PRO A 221 -5.77 -5.30 -14.60
C PRO A 221 -6.52 -4.00 -14.37
N ASP A 222 -7.08 -3.47 -15.42
CA ASP A 222 -7.88 -2.23 -15.42
C ASP A 222 -9.21 -2.49 -14.65
N LEU A 223 -9.08 -2.96 -13.41
CA LEU A 223 -10.15 -3.36 -12.49
C LEU A 223 -10.67 -2.14 -11.70
N GLY A 224 -10.11 -0.94 -11.96
CA GLY A 224 -10.71 0.29 -11.46
C GLY A 224 -12.00 0.55 -12.21
N ASP A 225 -13.11 0.68 -11.47
CA ASP A 225 -14.33 1.27 -12.01
C ASP A 225 -14.05 2.71 -12.50
N GLY A 226 -14.99 3.31 -13.22
CA GLY A 226 -14.83 4.68 -13.71
C GLY A 226 -14.49 5.65 -12.60
N LEU A 227 -15.03 5.44 -11.39
CA LEU A 227 -14.75 6.28 -10.23
C LEU A 227 -13.28 6.22 -9.79
N HIS A 228 -12.63 5.06 -9.84
CA HIS A 228 -11.20 4.96 -9.50
C HIS A 228 -10.35 5.81 -10.45
N LYS A 229 -10.59 5.68 -11.76
CA LYS A 229 -9.88 6.46 -12.79
C LYS A 229 -10.10 7.97 -12.60
N ASP A 230 -11.35 8.37 -12.37
CA ASP A 230 -11.70 9.77 -12.14
C ASP A 230 -11.07 10.31 -10.85
N THR A 231 -11.03 9.50 -9.78
CA THR A 231 -10.41 9.87 -8.50
C THR A 231 -8.90 10.05 -8.64
N VAL A 232 -8.22 9.15 -9.35
CA VAL A 232 -6.78 9.28 -9.63
C VAL A 232 -6.51 10.56 -10.43
N ALA A 233 -7.26 10.81 -11.50
CA ALA A 233 -7.11 12.01 -12.34
C ALA A 233 -7.38 13.29 -11.53
N LEU A 234 -8.41 13.30 -10.68
CA LEU A 234 -8.72 14.42 -9.80
C LEU A 234 -7.58 14.68 -8.81
N LEU A 235 -7.07 13.61 -8.17
CA LEU A 235 -6.01 13.69 -7.18
C LEU A 235 -4.70 14.20 -7.80
N ASP A 236 -4.34 13.74 -8.99
CA ASP A 236 -3.15 14.20 -9.70
C ASP A 236 -3.26 15.67 -10.09
N ARG A 237 -4.43 16.08 -10.64
CA ARG A 237 -4.67 17.49 -10.96
C ARG A 237 -4.59 18.39 -9.71
N PHE A 238 -5.14 17.96 -8.59
CA PHE A 238 -5.09 18.71 -7.34
C PHE A 238 -3.66 18.79 -6.79
N THR A 239 -2.92 17.70 -6.85
CA THR A 239 -1.54 17.60 -6.32
C THR A 239 -0.58 18.51 -7.09
N ASN A 240 -0.80 18.75 -8.38
CA ASN A 240 0.02 19.67 -9.17
C ASN A 240 0.00 21.10 -8.58
N ASN A 241 -1.14 21.54 -8.08
CA ASN A 241 -1.30 22.88 -7.49
C ASN A 241 -1.10 22.87 -5.96
N HIS A 242 -1.33 21.72 -5.31
CA HIS A 242 -1.31 21.54 -3.86
C HIS A 242 -0.48 20.29 -3.49
N PRO A 243 0.86 20.35 -3.51
CA PRO A 243 1.73 19.18 -3.39
C PRO A 243 1.57 18.38 -2.12
N ALA A 244 1.03 18.97 -1.04
CA ALA A 244 0.79 18.29 0.24
C ALA A 244 -0.53 17.49 0.29
N THR A 245 -1.38 17.55 -0.74
CA THR A 245 -2.74 16.97 -0.73
C THR A 245 -2.74 15.47 -0.42
N LYS A 246 -1.86 14.68 -1.07
CA LYS A 246 -1.78 13.22 -0.84
C LYS A 246 -1.41 12.90 0.61
N TYR A 247 -0.50 13.67 1.20
CA TYR A 247 -0.13 13.52 2.62
C TYR A 247 -1.27 13.91 3.57
N ALA A 248 -2.01 14.97 3.24
CA ALA A 248 -3.15 15.42 4.03
C ALA A 248 -4.26 14.35 4.05
N LEU A 249 -4.59 13.76 2.90
CA LEU A 249 -5.57 12.68 2.80
C LEU A 249 -5.11 11.42 3.56
N MET A 250 -3.88 11.00 3.40
CA MET A 250 -3.32 9.85 4.17
C MET A 250 -3.41 10.11 5.68
N ASN A 251 -3.07 11.32 6.14
CA ASN A 251 -3.16 11.68 7.55
C ASN A 251 -4.62 11.70 8.03
N LEU A 252 -5.56 12.18 7.21
CA LEU A 252 -6.99 12.12 7.50
C LEU A 252 -7.42 10.67 7.75
N GLY A 253 -7.10 9.75 6.84
CA GLY A 253 -7.43 8.33 7.00
C GLY A 253 -6.85 7.72 8.28
N LYS A 254 -5.58 8.02 8.60
CA LYS A 254 -4.93 7.56 9.85
C LYS A 254 -5.63 8.09 11.10
N ASN A 255 -5.96 9.36 11.13
CA ASN A 255 -6.61 9.99 12.28
C ASN A 255 -8.00 9.41 12.49
N LEU A 256 -8.76 9.18 11.42
CA LEU A 256 -10.10 8.59 11.51
C LEU A 256 -10.05 7.12 11.97
N ALA A 257 -9.04 6.36 11.57
CA ALA A 257 -8.82 4.99 12.04
C ALA A 257 -8.57 4.90 13.55
N GLY A 258 -7.97 5.92 14.14
CA GLY A 258 -7.65 6.01 15.57
C GLY A 258 -8.81 6.45 16.47
N PHE A 259 -9.91 6.97 15.92
CA PHE A 259 -11.05 7.43 16.72
C PHE A 259 -11.89 6.27 17.25
N PRO A 260 -12.09 6.16 18.58
CA PRO A 260 -13.04 5.21 19.16
C PRO A 260 -14.46 5.54 18.68
N GLY A 261 -15.08 4.61 17.94
CA GLY A 261 -16.42 4.81 17.39
C GLY A 261 -16.47 5.46 16.01
N GLY A 262 -15.33 5.61 15.31
CA GLY A 262 -15.28 6.15 13.94
C GLY A 262 -15.82 7.58 13.87
N ILE A 263 -16.47 7.94 12.74
CA ILE A 263 -17.06 9.28 12.52
C ILE A 263 -18.18 9.58 13.52
N SER A 264 -18.91 8.57 14.01
CA SER A 264 -19.91 8.76 15.06
C SER A 264 -19.30 9.34 16.35
N GLY A 265 -18.05 8.98 16.66
CA GLY A 265 -17.26 9.57 17.73
C GLY A 265 -16.89 11.03 17.45
N LEU A 266 -16.53 11.33 16.20
CA LEU A 266 -16.16 12.68 15.75
C LEU A 266 -17.38 13.63 15.76
N ILE A 267 -18.54 13.16 15.27
CA ILE A 267 -19.78 13.92 15.29
C ILE A 267 -20.18 14.24 16.73
N ARG A 268 -20.14 13.27 17.67
CA ARG A 268 -20.40 13.50 19.08
C ARG A 268 -19.41 14.47 19.72
N ALA A 269 -18.13 14.39 19.35
CA ALA A 269 -17.11 15.35 19.82
C ALA A 269 -17.40 16.77 19.31
N CYS A 270 -17.79 16.92 18.04
CA CYS A 270 -18.18 18.22 17.47
C CYS A 270 -19.46 18.76 18.12
N GLU A 271 -20.48 17.93 18.34
CA GLU A 271 -21.70 18.32 19.08
C GLU A 271 -21.40 18.73 20.51
N TRP A 272 -20.45 18.04 21.18
CA TRP A 272 -20.04 18.39 22.54
C TRP A 272 -19.30 19.74 22.56
N LEU A 273 -18.45 20.03 21.56
CA LEU A 273 -17.75 21.32 21.42
C LEU A 273 -18.74 22.48 21.13
N GLN A 274 -19.78 22.23 20.35
CA GLN A 274 -20.82 23.23 20.07
C GLN A 274 -21.74 23.50 21.29
N LYS A 275 -21.86 22.56 22.22
CA LYS A 275 -22.67 22.69 23.45
C LYS A 275 -21.93 23.35 24.62
N LYS A 276 -20.63 23.63 24.50
CA LYS A 276 -19.93 24.44 25.49
C LYS A 276 -20.38 25.90 25.37
N PRO A 277 -20.94 26.51 26.40
CA PRO A 277 -21.22 27.94 26.39
C PRO A 277 -19.92 28.69 26.14
N ALA A 278 -19.97 29.67 25.25
CA ALA A 278 -18.84 30.57 25.03
C ALA A 278 -18.42 31.14 26.40
N VAL A 279 -17.21 30.79 26.85
CA VAL A 279 -16.59 31.46 27.98
C VAL A 279 -16.32 32.87 27.49
N VAL A 280 -17.18 33.80 27.88
CA VAL A 280 -16.95 35.25 27.69
C VAL A 280 -15.72 35.58 28.52
N LEU A 281 -14.65 35.94 27.83
CA LEU A 281 -13.50 36.62 28.42
C LEU A 281 -13.81 38.10 28.51
#